data_2a8b72a840d5f8e3f93dbfc9daa65e5b
#
_entry.id   2a8b72a840d5f8e3f93dbfc9daa65e5b
#
_cell.length_a   1.000
_cell.length_b   1.000
_cell.length_c   1.000
_cell.angle_alpha   90.00
_cell.angle_beta   90.00
_cell.angle_gamma   90.00
#
_symmetry.space_group_name_H-M   'P 1'
#
loop_
_entity.id
_entity.type
_entity.pdbx_description
1 polymer ?
#
loop_
_entity_poly.entity_id
_entity_poly.type
_entity_poly.pdbx_seq_one_letter_code
_entity_poly.pdbx_strand_id
1 'polypeptide(L)' 'MSIIVNVDVMLAKRKMTSGELAEKVGITAANLSILKTGKARAIRFTTLDALCKALDCQPGDILEYRD' A
#
# COMPACT_ATOMS: atom_id res chain seq x y z
N MET A 1 -15.11 -1.15 -11.80
CA MET A 1 -15.23 0.26 -11.50
C MET A 1 -14.66 0.55 -10.13
N SER A 2 -13.52 0.85 -10.00
CA SER A 2 -13.06 1.26 -8.69
C SER A 2 -11.56 1.47 -8.67
N ILE A 3 -11.12 1.94 -7.52
CA ILE A 3 -9.70 2.05 -7.24
C ILE A 3 -9.20 0.70 -6.76
N ILE A 4 -8.17 0.22 -7.40
CA ILE A 4 -7.50 -1.04 -7.06
C ILE A 4 -6.23 -0.72 -6.29
N VAL A 5 -6.00 -1.43 -5.20
CA VAL A 5 -4.80 -1.26 -4.38
C VAL A 5 -3.82 -2.40 -4.71
N ASN A 6 -2.66 -2.04 -5.22
CA ASN A 6 -1.65 -2.99 -5.68
C ASN A 6 -0.46 -3.11 -4.71
N VAL A 7 -0.72 -2.97 -3.42
CA VAL A 7 0.34 -3.10 -2.40
C VAL A 7 0.95 -4.50 -2.44
N ASP A 8 0.13 -5.54 -2.58
CA ASP A 8 0.63 -6.91 -2.67
C ASP A 8 1.57 -7.12 -3.85
N VAL A 9 1.24 -6.51 -4.99
CA VAL A 9 2.08 -6.59 -6.18
C VAL A 9 3.45 -5.97 -5.90
N MET A 10 3.45 -4.80 -5.25
CA MET A 10 4.70 -4.11 -4.93
C MET A 10 5.51 -4.86 -3.87
N LEU A 11 4.84 -5.46 -2.89
CA LEU A 11 5.52 -6.31 -1.91
C LEU A 11 6.25 -7.47 -2.59
N ALA A 12 5.58 -8.12 -3.53
CA ALA A 12 6.18 -9.21 -4.29
C ALA A 12 7.38 -8.73 -5.11
N LYS A 13 7.24 -7.59 -5.78
CA LYS A 13 8.33 -7.02 -6.58
C LYS A 13 9.56 -6.67 -5.74
N ARG A 14 9.34 -6.22 -4.50
CA ARG A 14 10.42 -5.81 -3.61
C ARG A 14 10.88 -6.94 -2.69
N LYS A 15 10.26 -8.12 -2.77
CA LYS A 15 10.54 -9.28 -1.90
C LYS A 15 10.44 -8.87 -0.43
N MET A 16 9.42 -8.11 -0.10
CA MET A 16 9.19 -7.58 1.23
C MET A 16 7.93 -8.20 1.82
N THR A 17 7.94 -8.45 3.13
CA THR A 17 6.76 -8.96 3.82
C THR A 17 5.85 -7.82 4.25
N SER A 18 4.57 -8.15 4.50
CA SER A 18 3.62 -7.16 5.03
C SER A 18 4.08 -6.60 6.36
N GLY A 19 4.66 -7.44 7.22
CA GLY A 19 5.17 -7.00 8.52
C GLY A 19 6.30 -5.98 8.38
N GLU A 20 7.22 -6.23 7.45
CA GLU A 20 8.30 -5.29 7.19
C GLU A 20 7.77 -3.95 6.68
N LEU A 21 6.80 -3.99 5.79
CA LEU A 21 6.21 -2.77 5.25
C LEU A 21 5.48 -1.98 6.34
N ALA A 22 4.66 -2.66 7.15
CA ALA A 22 3.94 -2.01 8.24
C ALA A 22 4.89 -1.32 9.21
N GLU A 23 5.99 -1.98 9.53
CA GLU A 23 7.02 -1.40 10.40
C GLU A 23 7.66 -0.17 9.78
N LYS A 24 8.02 -0.24 8.51
CA LYS A 24 8.65 0.89 7.81
C LYS A 24 7.73 2.09 7.66
N VAL A 25 6.46 1.84 7.47
CA VAL A 25 5.45 2.89 7.28
C VAL A 25 4.98 3.44 8.63
N GLY A 26 5.10 2.65 9.69
CA GLY A 26 4.68 3.07 11.03
C GLY A 26 3.20 2.88 11.27
N ILE A 27 2.59 1.89 10.62
CA ILE A 27 1.18 1.54 10.84
C ILE A 27 1.08 0.12 11.38
N THR A 28 -0.09 -0.23 11.90
CA THR A 28 -0.33 -1.57 12.40
C THR A 28 -0.51 -2.56 11.26
N ALA A 29 -0.24 -3.84 11.53
CA ALA A 29 -0.49 -4.90 10.56
C ALA A 29 -1.97 -4.94 10.16
N ALA A 30 -2.87 -4.67 11.11
CA ALA A 30 -4.31 -4.63 10.84
C ALA A 30 -4.67 -3.52 9.86
N ASN A 31 -4.11 -2.33 10.04
CA ASN A 31 -4.36 -1.20 9.14
C ASN A 31 -3.80 -1.47 7.74
N LEU A 32 -2.62 -2.06 7.66
CA LEU A 32 -2.06 -2.44 6.37
C LEU A 32 -2.92 -3.49 5.68
N SER A 33 -3.44 -4.47 6.42
CA SER A 33 -4.32 -5.49 5.88
C SER A 33 -5.60 -4.88 5.30
N ILE A 34 -6.20 -3.91 5.99
CA ILE A 34 -7.38 -3.21 5.50
C ILE A 34 -7.08 -2.53 4.16
N LEU A 35 -5.93 -1.90 4.06
CA LEU A 35 -5.50 -1.24 2.83
C LEU A 35 -5.25 -2.25 1.70
N LYS A 36 -4.52 -3.32 1.99
CA LYS A 36 -4.19 -4.37 1.02
C LYS A 36 -5.41 -5.05 0.42
N THR A 37 -6.43 -5.27 1.22
CA THR A 37 -7.63 -5.99 0.77
C THR A 37 -8.63 -5.08 0.06
N GLY A 38 -8.32 -3.80 -0.09
CA GLY A 38 -9.20 -2.85 -0.76
C GLY A 38 -10.39 -2.41 0.07
N LYS A 39 -10.38 -2.68 1.37
CA LYS A 39 -11.47 -2.30 2.27
C LYS A 39 -11.32 -0.88 2.80
N ALA A 40 -10.16 -0.26 2.60
CA ALA A 40 -9.95 1.12 3.03
C ALA A 40 -10.78 2.06 2.15
N ARG A 41 -11.42 3.04 2.77
CA ARG A 41 -12.22 4.04 2.05
C ARG A 41 -11.45 5.33 1.80
N ALA A 42 -10.33 5.48 2.48
CA ALA A 42 -9.48 6.66 2.35
C ALA A 42 -8.06 6.29 2.70
N ILE A 43 -7.13 7.06 2.18
CA ILE A 43 -5.72 6.95 2.54
C ILE A 43 -5.20 8.37 2.72
N ARG A 44 -4.46 8.60 3.78
CA ARG A 44 -3.82 9.90 4.00
C ARG A 44 -2.63 10.03 3.07
N PHE A 45 -2.39 11.23 2.60
CA PHE A 45 -1.20 11.48 1.77
C PHE A 45 0.10 11.16 2.52
N THR A 46 0.13 11.38 3.84
CA THR A 46 1.31 11.03 4.64
C THR A 46 1.57 9.53 4.61
N THR A 47 0.51 8.72 4.66
CA THR A 47 0.63 7.26 4.57
C THR A 47 1.06 6.85 3.16
N LEU A 48 0.45 7.45 2.15
CA LEU A 48 0.81 7.17 0.75
C LEU A 48 2.27 7.52 0.48
N ASP A 49 2.73 8.66 0.98
CA ASP A 49 4.13 9.08 0.92
C ASP A 49 5.06 8.00 1.51
N ALA A 50 4.72 7.55 2.72
CA ALA A 50 5.53 6.56 3.42
C ALA A 50 5.56 5.23 2.68
N LEU A 51 4.43 4.83 2.09
CA LEU A 51 4.36 3.62 1.26
C LEU A 51 5.25 3.74 0.03
N CYS A 52 5.18 4.85 -0.67
CA CYS A 52 6.01 5.08 -1.85
C CYS A 52 7.48 5.07 -1.50
N LYS A 53 7.85 5.68 -0.39
CA LYS A 53 9.23 5.69 0.07
C LYS A 53 9.72 4.29 0.43
N ALA A 54 8.92 3.55 1.19
CA ALA A 54 9.29 2.21 1.66
C ALA A 54 9.37 1.22 0.50
N LEU A 55 8.50 1.35 -0.49
CA LEU A 55 8.44 0.46 -1.65
C LEU A 55 9.25 0.98 -2.84
N ASP A 56 9.83 2.17 -2.72
CA ASP A 56 10.59 2.81 -3.79
C ASP A 56 9.79 2.82 -5.09
N CYS A 57 8.62 3.44 -5.03
CA CYS A 57 7.71 3.46 -6.17
C CYS A 57 6.88 4.75 -6.19
N GLN A 58 6.04 4.88 -7.20
CA GLN A 58 5.17 6.02 -7.39
C GLN A 58 3.75 5.67 -6.93
N PRO A 59 2.91 6.68 -6.59
CA PRO A 59 1.52 6.41 -6.20
C PRO A 59 0.76 5.58 -7.24
N GLY A 60 1.03 5.78 -8.53
CA GLY A 60 0.39 5.01 -9.59
C GLY A 60 0.77 3.53 -9.62
N ASP A 61 1.83 3.15 -8.92
CA ASP A 61 2.20 1.75 -8.75
C ASP A 61 1.39 1.08 -7.64
N ILE A 62 0.84 1.87 -6.73
CA ILE A 62 0.10 1.39 -5.57
C ILE A 62 -1.40 1.46 -5.82
N LEU A 63 -1.86 2.53 -6.48
CA LEU A 63 -3.28 2.78 -6.72
C LEU A 63 -3.52 2.89 -8.22
N GLU A 64 -4.60 2.23 -8.69
CA GLU A 64 -5.01 2.39 -10.08
C GLU A 64 -6.52 2.41 -10.16
N TYR A 65 -7.03 3.05 -11.21
CA TYR A 65 -8.45 3.05 -11.49
C TYR A 65 -8.76 2.01 -12.57
N ARG A 66 -9.76 1.21 -12.31
CA ARG A 66 -10.30 0.27 -13.30
C ARG A 66 -11.81 0.44 -13.40
N ASP A 67 -12.26 0.34 -14.59
CA ASP A 67 -13.69 0.40 -14.91
C ASP A 67 -14.43 -0.82 -14.39
#